data_f909e35165884e57d2e5bc93a5b491e0
#
_entry.id   f909e35165884e57d2e5bc93a5b491e0
#
_cell.length_a   1.000
_cell.length_b   1.000
_cell.length_c   1.000
_cell.angle_alpha   90.00
_cell.angle_beta   90.00
_cell.angle_gamma   90.00
#
_symmetry.space_group_name_H-M   'P 1'
#
loop_
_entity.id
_entity.type
_entity.pdbx_description
1 polymer ?
#
loop_
_entity_poly.entity_id
_entity_poly.type
_entity_poly.pdbx_seq_one_letter_code
_entity_poly.pdbx_strand_id
1 'polypeptide(L)'
;NDASFGVGQWDTRGAYKYTSEAWGGHHFNVNHGLNVDAGIFVSYIGLFSYYNFDNWAYQPSYVSSNTPWFFNGVRVQWFPTNHLKIEPWFINGWQSYNKFNGHPGIGGQVKWTPKPWIEVIGNQYAVGNDNIGLPHRGRYHTDNSIEIKYYDHPKSGNGIDRMAFTLTGDAGCETGQGVTCHGGQGPYNPITGRGGPKQSFLGYMAYNRWWWHKDLFAFTLGGGQINNPGRYLTLVLPVNGADAISGTPYFPSYPGAPFKAYDGTATWDWMPSQFATFRMEFGYRHANVPYWSGRGGITPPLGNNGYPAQFVCNDGSPSPDGTTCGPVGLWRPDLRKGQALLSFSVMVKL
;
A
#
# COMPACT_ATOMS: atom_id res chain seq x y z
N ASN A 1 -10.94 6.28 -0.18
CA ASN A 1 -9.60 6.81 -0.33
C ASN A 1 -9.13 7.41 0.98
N ASP A 2 -8.33 6.66 1.74
CA ASP A 2 -7.93 7.00 3.12
C ASP A 2 -6.83 8.07 3.18
N ALA A 3 -6.40 8.59 2.03
CA ALA A 3 -5.48 9.72 1.94
C ALA A 3 -6.09 11.03 2.47
N SER A 4 -7.33 11.01 2.92
CA SER A 4 -8.04 12.18 3.43
C SER A 4 -7.81 12.49 4.91
N PHE A 5 -6.95 11.73 5.59
CA PHE A 5 -6.69 11.94 7.00
C PHE A 5 -5.66 13.06 7.23
N GLY A 6 -6.14 14.11 7.82
CA GLY A 6 -5.29 15.12 8.42
C GLY A 6 -4.94 16.30 7.52
N VAL A 7 -4.25 17.19 8.17
CA VAL A 7 -3.56 18.34 7.59
C VAL A 7 -2.13 17.93 7.24
N GLY A 8 -1.55 18.56 6.25
CA GLY A 8 -0.17 18.28 5.87
C GLY A 8 -0.08 17.78 4.43
N GLN A 9 0.88 16.91 4.14
CA GLN A 9 1.08 16.37 2.78
C GLN A 9 -0.13 15.56 2.28
N TRP A 10 -0.90 15.00 3.19
CA TRP A 10 -2.11 14.25 2.93
C TRP A 10 -3.37 15.13 2.80
N ASP A 11 -3.20 16.44 2.77
CA ASP A 11 -4.31 17.38 2.61
C ASP A 11 -4.90 17.24 1.20
N THR A 12 -5.95 16.46 1.12
CA THR A 12 -6.69 16.19 -0.11
C THR A 12 -7.96 17.05 -0.24
N ARG A 13 -8.01 18.19 0.47
CA ARG A 13 -9.12 19.13 0.34
C ARG A 13 -9.16 19.73 -1.07
N GLY A 14 -10.35 20.05 -1.53
CA GLY A 14 -10.54 20.61 -2.85
C GLY A 14 -10.38 19.60 -3.98
N ALA A 15 -9.83 20.05 -5.10
CA ALA A 15 -9.73 19.26 -6.34
C ALA A 15 -8.87 18.00 -6.20
N TYR A 16 -7.80 18.05 -5.40
CA TYR A 16 -6.87 16.93 -5.25
C TYR A 16 -7.51 15.69 -4.62
N LYS A 17 -8.54 15.85 -3.81
CA LYS A 17 -9.24 14.74 -3.16
C LYS A 17 -9.81 13.70 -4.13
N TYR A 18 -10.14 14.13 -5.34
CA TYR A 18 -10.79 13.29 -6.35
C TYR A 18 -9.90 13.03 -7.56
N THR A 19 -8.67 13.53 -7.55
CA THR A 19 -7.73 13.37 -8.66
C THR A 19 -6.89 12.12 -8.44
N SER A 20 -7.10 11.11 -9.25
CA SER A 20 -6.23 9.92 -9.27
C SER A 20 -5.01 10.15 -10.14
N GLU A 21 -5.21 10.77 -11.29
CA GLU A 21 -4.17 11.12 -12.26
C GLU A 21 -4.49 12.45 -12.93
N ALA A 22 -3.48 13.30 -13.08
CA ALA A 22 -3.54 14.55 -13.85
C ALA A 22 -2.12 14.91 -14.27
N TRP A 23 -1.75 14.59 -15.49
CA TRP A 23 -0.40 14.81 -16.00
C TRP A 23 -0.42 15.22 -17.47
N GLY A 24 0.69 15.80 -17.90
CA GLY A 24 0.95 16.13 -19.30
C GLY A 24 2.43 15.96 -19.59
N GLY A 25 2.75 15.69 -20.84
CA GLY A 25 4.12 15.44 -21.23
C GLY A 25 4.39 15.50 -22.73
N HIS A 26 5.61 15.12 -23.08
CA HIS A 26 6.06 15.10 -24.46
C HIS A 26 6.74 13.78 -24.80
N HIS A 27 6.40 13.26 -25.98
CA HIS A 27 7.02 12.07 -26.55
C HIS A 27 8.16 12.43 -27.50
N PHE A 28 9.30 11.78 -27.34
CA PHE A 28 10.46 11.88 -28.23
C PHE A 28 10.68 10.55 -28.94
N ASN A 29 10.88 10.58 -30.26
CA ASN A 29 11.19 9.42 -31.07
C ASN A 29 12.68 9.03 -30.93
N VAL A 30 13.05 8.53 -29.73
CA VAL A 30 14.41 8.07 -29.40
C VAL A 30 14.35 6.59 -29.07
N ASN A 31 15.14 5.75 -29.77
CA ASN A 31 15.10 4.28 -29.65
C ASN A 31 13.70 3.73 -29.91
N HIS A 32 13.07 3.13 -28.89
CA HIS A 32 11.69 2.63 -28.93
C HIS A 32 10.71 3.57 -28.20
N GLY A 33 11.11 4.81 -27.94
CA GLY A 33 10.32 5.86 -27.32
C GLY A 33 10.96 6.39 -26.05
N LEU A 34 10.78 7.70 -25.85
CA LEU A 34 11.11 8.39 -24.61
C LEU A 34 10.01 9.39 -24.30
N ASN A 35 9.38 9.26 -23.14
CA ASN A 35 8.37 10.20 -22.65
C ASN A 35 8.94 10.99 -21.47
N VAL A 36 8.62 12.27 -21.41
CA VAL A 36 8.88 13.11 -20.25
C VAL A 36 7.56 13.71 -19.83
N ASP A 37 7.08 13.31 -18.67
CA ASP A 37 5.76 13.66 -18.17
C ASP A 37 5.87 14.32 -16.79
N ALA A 38 4.98 15.30 -16.51
CA ALA A 38 4.89 15.97 -15.21
C ALA A 38 3.45 16.02 -14.73
N GLY A 39 3.23 15.83 -13.44
CA GLY A 39 1.92 15.89 -12.82
C GLY A 39 1.71 14.91 -11.70
N ILE A 40 0.45 14.48 -11.53
CA ILE A 40 0.00 13.49 -10.56
C ILE A 40 -0.20 12.16 -11.29
N PHE A 41 0.38 11.11 -10.75
CA PHE A 41 0.38 9.77 -11.31
C PHE A 41 -0.01 8.75 -10.25
N VAL A 42 -0.60 7.63 -10.66
CA VAL A 42 -0.60 6.42 -9.82
C VAL A 42 0.84 5.94 -9.63
N SER A 43 1.10 5.27 -8.51
CA SER A 43 2.43 4.82 -8.15
C SER A 43 3.00 3.82 -9.17
N TYR A 44 4.32 3.89 -9.39
CA TYR A 44 5.08 2.85 -10.10
C TYR A 44 5.55 1.73 -9.17
N ILE A 45 5.47 1.93 -7.85
CA ILE A 45 5.91 0.95 -6.85
C ILE A 45 4.78 -0.02 -6.56
N GLY A 46 5.10 -1.30 -6.61
CA GLY A 46 4.14 -2.38 -6.38
C GLY A 46 3.74 -3.08 -7.68
N LEU A 47 3.47 -4.38 -7.55
CA LEU A 47 3.00 -5.19 -8.67
C LEU A 47 1.52 -4.98 -8.95
N PHE A 48 0.71 -4.76 -7.91
CA PHE A 48 -0.73 -4.56 -8.05
C PHE A 48 -1.04 -3.13 -8.51
N SER A 49 -1.89 -3.04 -9.53
CA SER A 49 -2.41 -1.78 -10.02
C SER A 49 -3.33 -1.10 -9.00
N TYR A 50 -3.39 0.21 -9.02
CA TYR A 50 -4.40 0.99 -8.32
C TYR A 50 -5.83 0.59 -8.74
N TYR A 51 -6.00 0.18 -9.99
CA TYR A 51 -7.28 -0.23 -10.55
C TYR A 51 -7.50 -1.74 -10.35
N ASN A 52 -8.46 -2.09 -9.51
CA ASN A 52 -8.76 -3.48 -9.16
C ASN A 52 -9.11 -4.38 -10.34
N PHE A 53 -9.58 -3.81 -11.44
CA PHE A 53 -9.89 -4.56 -12.66
C PHE A 53 -8.66 -5.28 -13.23
N ASP A 54 -7.50 -4.66 -13.13
CA ASP A 54 -6.25 -5.19 -13.68
C ASP A 54 -5.56 -6.19 -12.73
N ASN A 55 -6.03 -6.32 -11.50
CA ASN A 55 -5.42 -7.17 -10.48
C ASN A 55 -5.96 -8.61 -10.51
N TRP A 56 -5.11 -9.55 -10.14
CA TRP A 56 -5.51 -10.96 -10.00
C TRP A 56 -6.36 -11.23 -8.75
N ALA A 57 -6.31 -10.37 -7.77
CA ALA A 57 -7.12 -10.38 -6.56
C ALA A 57 -7.79 -9.02 -6.37
N TYR A 58 -8.99 -8.98 -5.79
CA TYR A 58 -9.68 -7.73 -5.46
C TYR A 58 -9.02 -7.03 -4.27
N GLN A 59 -8.69 -7.82 -3.25
CA GLN A 59 -7.89 -7.39 -2.13
C GLN A 59 -6.54 -8.13 -2.13
N PRO A 60 -5.50 -7.53 -2.71
CA PRO A 60 -4.17 -8.11 -2.68
C PRO A 60 -3.64 -8.22 -1.26
N SER A 61 -2.51 -8.93 -1.08
CA SER A 61 -1.85 -9.09 0.20
C SER A 61 -1.67 -7.75 0.93
N TYR A 62 -1.73 -7.79 2.25
CA TYR A 62 -1.40 -6.64 3.09
C TYR A 62 -0.01 -6.06 2.79
N VAL A 63 0.92 -6.87 2.28
CA VAL A 63 2.23 -6.39 1.82
C VAL A 63 2.09 -5.27 0.80
N SER A 64 1.21 -5.39 -0.19
CA SER A 64 0.98 -4.35 -1.19
C SER A 64 0.40 -3.05 -0.60
N SER A 65 -0.20 -3.10 0.58
CA SER A 65 -0.72 -1.90 1.28
C SER A 65 0.39 -0.99 1.83
N ASN A 66 1.64 -1.47 1.86
CA ASN A 66 2.80 -0.67 2.25
C ASN A 66 3.46 0.04 1.07
N THR A 67 2.97 -0.17 -0.13
CA THR A 67 3.41 0.58 -1.32
C THR A 67 2.60 1.89 -1.43
N PRO A 68 3.18 2.95 -2.03
CA PRO A 68 2.48 4.22 -2.21
C PRO A 68 1.40 4.10 -3.29
N TRP A 69 0.36 4.90 -3.19
CA TRP A 69 -0.76 4.85 -4.14
C TRP A 69 -0.61 5.84 -5.29
N PHE A 70 0.04 6.97 -5.04
CA PHE A 70 0.23 8.03 -6.03
C PHE A 70 1.52 8.82 -5.78
N PHE A 71 1.98 9.50 -6.83
CA PHE A 71 3.08 10.45 -6.77
C PHE A 71 2.74 11.73 -7.52
N ASN A 72 3.29 12.85 -7.06
CA ASN A 72 3.33 14.11 -7.80
C ASN A 72 4.78 14.43 -8.13
N GLY A 73 5.08 14.67 -9.41
CA GLY A 73 6.46 14.94 -9.83
C GLY A 73 6.66 14.88 -11.33
N VAL A 74 7.88 14.54 -11.69
CA VAL A 74 8.30 14.33 -13.08
C VAL A 74 8.80 12.90 -13.24
N ARG A 75 8.36 12.24 -14.31
CA ARG A 75 8.87 10.93 -14.71
C ARG A 75 9.47 11.00 -16.11
N VAL A 76 10.46 10.19 -16.36
CA VAL A 76 10.99 9.90 -17.68
C VAL A 76 10.79 8.44 -17.97
N GLN A 77 10.09 8.08 -19.04
CA GLN A 77 9.93 6.68 -19.47
C GLN A 77 10.78 6.47 -20.72
N TRP A 78 11.89 5.79 -20.58
CA TRP A 78 12.77 5.45 -21.70
C TRP A 78 12.68 3.99 -22.05
N PHE A 79 12.47 3.70 -23.32
CA PHE A 79 12.40 2.35 -23.90
C PHE A 79 13.63 2.13 -24.80
N PRO A 80 14.79 1.73 -24.24
CA PRO A 80 15.99 1.45 -25.06
C PRO A 80 15.78 0.33 -26.05
N THR A 81 14.94 -0.65 -25.69
CA THR A 81 14.52 -1.78 -26.52
C THR A 81 13.04 -2.09 -26.28
N ASN A 82 12.44 -2.95 -27.13
CA ASN A 82 11.08 -3.46 -26.91
C ASN A 82 10.93 -4.34 -25.66
N HIS A 83 12.03 -4.68 -25.02
CA HIS A 83 12.11 -5.59 -23.86
C HIS A 83 12.53 -4.90 -22.58
N LEU A 84 12.89 -3.62 -22.63
CA LEU A 84 13.44 -2.90 -21.49
C LEU A 84 12.83 -1.51 -21.40
N LYS A 85 12.22 -1.19 -20.24
CA LYS A 85 11.83 0.15 -19.82
C LYS A 85 12.68 0.57 -18.63
N ILE A 86 13.22 1.79 -18.68
CA ILE A 86 13.91 2.46 -17.58
C ILE A 86 13.14 3.74 -17.28
N GLU A 87 12.73 3.91 -16.06
CA GLU A 87 11.80 4.99 -15.68
C GLU A 87 12.26 5.71 -14.41
N PRO A 88 13.23 6.66 -14.50
CA PRO A 88 13.59 7.50 -13.37
C PRO A 88 12.49 8.52 -13.05
N TRP A 89 12.37 8.82 -11.74
CA TRP A 89 11.40 9.77 -11.19
C TRP A 89 12.05 10.80 -10.29
N PHE A 90 11.56 12.03 -10.38
CA PHE A 90 11.80 13.09 -9.42
C PHE A 90 10.45 13.50 -8.80
N ILE A 91 10.30 13.29 -7.50
CA ILE A 91 9.02 13.22 -6.83
C ILE A 91 8.95 14.26 -5.72
N ASN A 92 7.78 14.87 -5.52
CA ASN A 92 7.55 15.87 -4.47
C ASN A 92 7.68 15.29 -3.05
N GLY A 93 7.61 13.97 -2.90
CA GLY A 93 7.68 13.23 -1.65
C GLY A 93 6.78 11.99 -1.70
N TRP A 94 6.86 11.17 -0.68
CA TRP A 94 6.04 9.95 -0.59
C TRP A 94 4.56 10.31 -0.43
N GLN A 95 3.76 10.04 -1.44
CA GLN A 95 2.32 10.31 -1.48
C GLN A 95 1.94 11.78 -1.18
N SER A 96 2.77 12.73 -1.61
CA SER A 96 2.51 14.16 -1.43
C SER A 96 1.91 14.76 -2.68
N TYR A 97 0.70 15.35 -2.58
CA TYR A 97 0.08 16.06 -3.71
C TYR A 97 0.68 17.45 -3.91
N ASN A 98 0.41 18.37 -2.98
CA ASN A 98 0.75 19.79 -3.11
C ASN A 98 1.58 20.33 -1.95
N LYS A 99 2.00 19.46 -1.03
CA LYS A 99 2.81 19.85 0.13
C LYS A 99 4.22 19.32 -0.05
N PHE A 100 5.18 20.20 0.08
CA PHE A 100 6.60 19.85 0.08
C PHE A 100 7.09 19.76 1.51
N ASN A 101 7.71 18.65 1.88
CA ASN A 101 8.15 18.38 3.26
C ASN A 101 9.65 18.65 3.49
N GLY A 102 10.29 19.40 2.63
CA GLY A 102 11.69 19.80 2.75
C GLY A 102 12.67 19.02 1.86
N HIS A 103 12.32 17.79 1.47
CA HIS A 103 13.15 16.96 0.58
C HIS A 103 12.32 16.32 -0.52
N PRO A 104 12.74 16.44 -1.79
CA PRO A 104 12.15 15.69 -2.88
C PRO A 104 12.50 14.21 -2.72
N GLY A 105 11.64 13.35 -3.23
CA GLY A 105 11.93 11.93 -3.43
C GLY A 105 12.58 11.73 -4.80
N ILE A 106 13.43 10.74 -4.88
CA ILE A 106 13.96 10.21 -6.13
C ILE A 106 13.71 8.72 -6.19
N GLY A 107 13.55 8.20 -7.38
CA GLY A 107 13.35 6.77 -7.52
C GLY A 107 13.21 6.36 -8.98
N GLY A 108 12.62 5.22 -9.19
CA GLY A 108 12.35 4.76 -10.53
C GLY A 108 12.01 3.29 -10.60
N GLN A 109 11.66 2.89 -11.81
CA GLN A 109 11.33 1.52 -12.17
C GLN A 109 12.23 1.07 -13.31
N VAL A 110 12.70 -0.18 -13.21
CA VAL A 110 13.23 -0.92 -14.35
C VAL A 110 12.32 -2.11 -14.60
N LYS A 111 11.79 -2.22 -15.81
CA LYS A 111 10.95 -3.31 -16.25
C LYS A 111 11.62 -4.02 -17.42
N TRP A 112 11.90 -5.31 -17.25
CA TRP A 112 12.62 -6.12 -18.24
C TRP A 112 11.83 -7.38 -18.59
N THR A 113 11.52 -7.53 -19.87
CA THR A 113 10.75 -8.66 -20.42
C THR A 113 11.62 -9.43 -21.42
N PRO A 114 12.62 -10.21 -20.97
CA PRO A 114 13.57 -10.88 -21.87
C PRO A 114 12.93 -11.89 -22.82
N LYS A 115 11.79 -12.43 -22.42
CA LYS A 115 10.98 -13.37 -23.19
C LYS A 115 9.47 -13.09 -22.90
N PRO A 116 8.56 -13.47 -23.81
CA PRO A 116 7.12 -13.22 -23.63
C PRO A 116 6.48 -13.91 -22.41
N TRP A 117 7.21 -14.80 -21.76
CA TRP A 117 6.72 -15.56 -20.61
C TRP A 117 7.34 -15.14 -19.27
N ILE A 118 8.28 -14.19 -19.27
CA ILE A 118 8.93 -13.70 -18.03
C ILE A 118 9.07 -12.18 -18.04
N GLU A 119 8.68 -11.56 -16.96
CA GLU A 119 8.89 -10.14 -16.68
C GLU A 119 9.54 -9.97 -15.31
N VAL A 120 10.52 -9.08 -15.22
CA VAL A 120 11.20 -8.69 -13.98
C VAL A 120 11.00 -7.19 -13.79
N ILE A 121 10.53 -6.80 -12.62
CA ILE A 121 10.27 -5.40 -12.26
C ILE A 121 11.10 -5.07 -11.03
N GLY A 122 11.88 -4.00 -11.11
CA GLY A 122 12.61 -3.44 -9.98
C GLY A 122 12.14 -2.01 -9.72
N ASN A 123 11.65 -1.75 -8.51
CA ASN A 123 11.17 -0.45 -8.07
C ASN A 123 12.02 0.05 -6.90
N GLN A 124 12.45 1.31 -6.96
CA GLN A 124 13.26 1.94 -5.94
C GLN A 124 12.72 3.33 -5.62
N TYR A 125 12.78 3.70 -4.33
CA TYR A 125 12.46 5.04 -3.85
C TYR A 125 13.46 5.45 -2.76
N ALA A 126 13.88 6.71 -2.77
CA ALA A 126 14.81 7.24 -1.78
C ALA A 126 14.54 8.70 -1.43
N VAL A 127 14.93 9.08 -0.25
CA VAL A 127 15.08 10.41 0.34
C VAL A 127 13.77 11.02 0.83
N GLY A 128 12.88 11.44 -0.03
CA GLY A 128 11.67 12.17 0.38
C GLY A 128 10.78 11.39 1.35
N ASN A 129 10.15 12.10 2.26
CA ASN A 129 9.24 11.53 3.26
C ASN A 129 7.87 12.21 3.18
N ASP A 130 6.83 11.56 3.67
CA ASP A 130 5.48 12.07 3.73
C ASP A 130 5.16 12.91 4.98
N ASN A 131 6.07 12.98 5.95
CA ASN A 131 5.84 13.67 7.21
C ASN A 131 6.22 15.15 7.16
N ILE A 132 5.25 16.02 6.96
CA ILE A 132 5.44 17.48 7.11
C ILE A 132 5.81 17.78 8.57
N GLY A 133 6.81 18.65 8.76
CA GLY A 133 7.38 18.94 10.07
C GLY A 133 8.55 18.04 10.48
N LEU A 134 8.86 17.04 9.66
CA LEU A 134 10.03 16.18 9.82
C LEU A 134 10.93 16.23 8.56
N PRO A 135 11.46 17.39 8.20
CA PRO A 135 12.15 17.60 6.90
C PRO A 135 13.45 16.82 6.75
N HIS A 136 14.04 16.36 7.85
CA HIS A 136 15.30 15.59 7.82
C HIS A 136 15.07 14.07 7.97
N ARG A 137 13.83 13.62 7.86
CA ARG A 137 13.52 12.18 7.80
C ARG A 137 13.58 11.72 6.36
N GLY A 138 14.41 10.73 6.09
CA GLY A 138 14.51 10.08 4.79
C GLY A 138 13.80 8.74 4.78
N ARG A 139 13.20 8.37 3.64
CA ARG A 139 12.56 7.08 3.40
C ARG A 139 13.26 6.37 2.26
N TYR A 140 13.46 5.09 2.43
CA TYR A 140 14.06 4.19 1.42
C TYR A 140 13.15 2.99 1.27
N HIS A 141 12.83 2.65 0.03
CA HIS A 141 11.88 1.59 -0.27
C HIS A 141 12.27 0.87 -1.55
N THR A 142 12.18 -0.45 -1.53
CA THR A 142 12.39 -1.32 -2.69
C THR A 142 11.27 -2.35 -2.77
N ASP A 143 10.64 -2.45 -3.93
CA ASP A 143 9.62 -3.44 -4.24
C ASP A 143 9.98 -4.08 -5.56
N ASN A 144 10.37 -5.35 -5.56
CA ASN A 144 10.84 -6.05 -6.75
C ASN A 144 9.99 -7.27 -7.01
N SER A 145 9.63 -7.47 -8.26
CA SER A 145 8.72 -8.52 -8.65
C SER A 145 9.24 -9.32 -9.84
N ILE A 146 8.85 -10.58 -9.89
CA ILE A 146 8.98 -11.43 -11.05
C ILE A 146 7.61 -12.01 -11.41
N GLU A 147 7.26 -11.98 -12.69
CA GLU A 147 6.09 -12.62 -13.25
C GLU A 147 6.50 -13.69 -14.25
N ILE A 148 5.96 -14.90 -14.13
CA ILE A 148 6.28 -16.03 -14.99
C ILE A 148 4.99 -16.67 -15.49
N LYS A 149 4.78 -16.64 -16.80
CA LYS A 149 3.73 -17.40 -17.48
C LYS A 149 4.33 -18.74 -17.89
N TYR A 150 4.17 -19.75 -17.04
CA TYR A 150 4.83 -21.04 -17.21
C TYR A 150 4.04 -22.06 -18.03
N TYR A 151 2.80 -21.73 -18.38
CA TYR A 151 1.94 -22.51 -19.29
C TYR A 151 1.11 -21.56 -20.15
N ASP A 152 1.09 -21.76 -21.46
CA ASP A 152 0.38 -20.90 -22.41
C ASP A 152 -0.09 -21.69 -23.64
N HIS A 153 -1.34 -22.15 -23.63
CA HIS A 153 -1.99 -22.88 -24.71
C HIS A 153 -3.40 -22.32 -24.98
N PRO A 154 -3.52 -21.06 -25.46
CA PRO A 154 -4.80 -20.34 -25.53
C PRO A 154 -5.80 -20.91 -26.53
N LYS A 155 -5.42 -21.90 -27.33
CA LYS A 155 -6.27 -22.54 -28.32
C LYS A 155 -6.84 -23.89 -27.88
N SER A 156 -6.53 -24.36 -26.67
CA SER A 156 -6.96 -25.67 -26.18
C SER A 156 -8.49 -25.79 -26.04
N GLY A 157 -9.16 -24.71 -25.66
CA GLY A 157 -10.62 -24.57 -25.63
C GLY A 157 -11.39 -25.41 -24.62
N ASN A 158 -10.83 -26.50 -24.16
CA ASN A 158 -11.44 -27.46 -23.24
C ASN A 158 -10.53 -27.84 -22.06
N GLY A 159 -9.89 -26.87 -21.45
CA GLY A 159 -8.98 -27.12 -20.36
C GLY A 159 -8.35 -25.83 -19.85
N ILE A 160 -7.23 -25.96 -19.17
CA ILE A 160 -6.43 -24.82 -18.74
C ILE A 160 -5.76 -24.22 -19.97
N ASP A 161 -5.99 -22.94 -20.18
CA ASP A 161 -5.42 -22.18 -21.30
C ASP A 161 -4.09 -21.54 -20.93
N ARG A 162 -4.00 -21.02 -19.71
CA ARG A 162 -2.82 -20.32 -19.19
C ARG A 162 -2.62 -20.55 -17.70
N MET A 163 -1.36 -20.51 -17.29
CA MET A 163 -0.97 -20.47 -15.88
C MET A 163 0.18 -19.47 -15.70
N ALA A 164 0.07 -18.63 -14.70
CA ALA A 164 1.11 -17.68 -14.37
C ALA A 164 1.31 -17.58 -12.86
N PHE A 165 2.52 -17.21 -12.49
CA PHE A 165 2.96 -17.04 -11.12
C PHE A 165 3.63 -15.69 -10.95
N THR A 166 3.42 -15.04 -9.79
CA THR A 166 4.12 -13.83 -9.40
C THR A 166 4.73 -13.99 -8.03
N LEU A 167 5.90 -13.39 -7.86
CA LEU A 167 6.56 -13.24 -6.56
C LEU A 167 7.04 -11.81 -6.42
N THR A 168 6.68 -11.16 -5.32
CA THR A 168 7.14 -9.82 -4.95
C THR A 168 7.87 -9.87 -3.62
N GLY A 169 9.03 -9.23 -3.55
CA GLY A 169 9.73 -8.91 -2.32
C GLY A 169 9.71 -7.41 -2.09
N ASP A 170 9.27 -6.99 -0.90
CA ASP A 170 9.07 -5.59 -0.52
C ASP A 170 9.81 -5.29 0.77
N ALA A 171 10.62 -4.23 0.78
CA ALA A 171 11.38 -3.82 1.95
C ALA A 171 11.52 -2.29 2.00
N GLY A 172 11.45 -1.75 3.19
CA GLY A 172 11.60 -0.31 3.36
C GLY A 172 12.09 0.06 4.76
N CYS A 173 12.59 1.28 4.87
CA CYS A 173 12.97 1.83 6.15
C CYS A 173 12.98 3.37 6.16
N GLU A 174 13.00 3.93 7.36
CA GLU A 174 13.16 5.36 7.59
C GLU A 174 14.36 5.63 8.49
N THR A 175 14.99 6.79 8.27
CA THR A 175 16.07 7.29 9.12
C THR A 175 15.97 8.80 9.29
N GLY A 176 16.48 9.29 10.40
CA GLY A 176 16.44 10.72 10.76
C GLY A 176 15.32 11.07 11.73
N GLN A 177 15.46 12.18 12.41
CA GLN A 177 14.47 12.74 13.35
C GLN A 177 13.74 11.72 14.23
N GLY A 178 14.50 10.89 14.91
CA GLY A 178 13.97 9.99 15.92
C GLY A 178 13.81 8.55 15.51
N VAL A 179 14.10 8.23 14.27
CA VAL A 179 14.02 6.85 13.78
C VAL A 179 15.28 6.44 13.02
N THR A 180 15.53 5.16 12.94
CA THR A 180 16.65 4.60 12.18
C THR A 180 16.26 3.30 11.50
N CYS A 181 16.80 3.04 10.32
CA CYS A 181 16.60 1.78 9.60
C CYS A 181 17.08 0.56 10.39
N HIS A 182 18.13 0.72 11.18
CA HIS A 182 18.78 -0.39 11.90
C HIS A 182 18.40 -0.47 13.37
N GLY A 183 17.71 0.55 13.89
CA GLY A 183 17.49 0.71 15.33
C GLY A 183 18.79 1.08 16.08
N GLY A 184 18.66 1.30 17.37
CA GLY A 184 19.75 1.57 18.29
C GLY A 184 19.56 0.84 19.61
N GLN A 185 20.59 0.82 20.44
CA GLN A 185 20.47 0.25 21.79
C GLN A 185 19.73 1.22 22.70
N GLY A 186 18.82 0.71 23.52
CA GLY A 186 18.05 1.47 24.51
C GLY A 186 16.92 2.32 23.92
N PRO A 187 16.26 3.10 24.77
CA PRO A 187 15.19 3.99 24.33
C PRO A 187 15.73 5.10 23.43
N TYR A 188 14.88 5.60 22.56
CA TYR A 188 15.22 6.74 21.72
C TYR A 188 15.54 7.98 22.58
N ASN A 189 16.69 8.58 22.33
CA ASN A 189 17.11 9.84 22.95
C ASN A 189 16.91 11.00 21.97
N PRO A 190 15.98 11.92 22.22
CA PRO A 190 15.68 13.03 21.31
C PRO A 190 16.81 14.05 21.14
N ILE A 191 17.73 14.13 22.12
CA ILE A 191 18.86 15.07 22.11
C ILE A 191 19.98 14.54 21.19
N THR A 192 20.27 13.25 21.27
CA THR A 192 21.37 12.64 20.50
C THR A 192 20.91 12.03 19.17
N GLY A 193 19.60 11.87 18.95
CA GLY A 193 19.03 11.17 17.81
C GLY A 193 19.35 9.67 17.76
N ARG A 194 19.82 9.09 18.88
CA ARG A 194 20.25 7.69 18.97
C ARG A 194 19.27 6.85 19.77
N GLY A 195 19.37 5.54 19.61
CA GLY A 195 18.49 4.58 20.25
C GLY A 195 17.20 4.37 19.46
N GLY A 196 16.23 3.75 20.13
CA GLY A 196 14.93 3.47 19.54
C GLY A 196 14.90 2.22 18.66
N PRO A 197 13.71 1.84 18.21
CA PRO A 197 13.48 0.61 17.48
C PRO A 197 13.92 0.71 16.03
N LYS A 198 14.07 -0.44 15.43
CA LYS A 198 14.32 -0.62 14.01
C LYS A 198 13.09 -0.19 13.20
N GLN A 199 13.19 0.93 12.50
CA GLN A 199 12.12 1.49 11.66
C GLN A 199 12.23 0.96 10.24
N SER A 200 11.98 -0.33 10.08
CA SER A 200 12.05 -1.02 8.80
C SER A 200 11.07 -2.18 8.74
N PHE A 201 10.77 -2.63 7.53
CA PHE A 201 10.02 -3.85 7.30
C PHE A 201 10.63 -4.69 6.18
N LEU A 202 10.24 -5.95 6.18
CA LEU A 202 10.46 -6.89 5.08
C LEU A 202 9.17 -7.67 4.87
N GLY A 203 8.71 -7.72 3.64
CA GLY A 203 7.54 -8.47 3.22
C GLY A 203 7.78 -9.23 1.93
N TYR A 204 6.92 -10.20 1.69
CA TYR A 204 6.81 -10.87 0.40
C TYR A 204 5.37 -11.28 0.15
N MET A 205 5.01 -11.37 -1.12
CA MET A 205 3.73 -11.92 -1.56
C MET A 205 3.92 -12.74 -2.82
N ALA A 206 3.10 -13.77 -2.96
CA ALA A 206 3.12 -14.64 -4.13
C ALA A 206 1.70 -14.99 -4.55
N TYR A 207 1.48 -15.05 -5.86
CA TYR A 207 0.19 -15.41 -6.44
C TYR A 207 0.40 -16.35 -7.61
N ASN A 208 -0.53 -17.31 -7.73
CA ASN A 208 -0.66 -18.14 -8.90
C ASN A 208 -2.06 -17.99 -9.48
N ARG A 209 -2.16 -17.89 -10.79
CA ARG A 209 -3.43 -17.73 -11.48
C ARG A 209 -3.52 -18.72 -12.62
N TRP A 210 -4.70 -19.33 -12.76
CA TRP A 210 -5.09 -20.28 -13.78
C TRP A 210 -6.24 -19.70 -14.58
N TRP A 211 -6.20 -19.83 -15.92
CA TRP A 211 -7.28 -19.41 -16.82
C TRP A 211 -7.73 -20.58 -17.65
N TRP A 212 -9.01 -20.66 -17.93
CA TRP A 212 -9.59 -21.68 -18.78
C TRP A 212 -10.82 -21.22 -19.55
N HIS A 213 -11.24 -22.06 -20.54
CA HIS A 213 -12.32 -21.76 -21.49
C HIS A 213 -12.10 -20.45 -22.24
N LYS A 214 -10.91 -20.25 -22.84
CA LYS A 214 -10.52 -19.02 -23.56
C LYS A 214 -10.63 -17.78 -22.68
N ASP A 215 -10.11 -17.91 -21.47
CA ASP A 215 -10.11 -16.87 -20.43
C ASP A 215 -11.49 -16.49 -19.89
N LEU A 216 -12.54 -17.28 -20.18
CA LEU A 216 -13.87 -17.04 -19.62
C LEU A 216 -13.87 -17.13 -18.09
N PHE A 217 -13.06 -17.99 -17.54
CA PHE A 217 -12.91 -18.18 -16.10
C PHE A 217 -11.44 -18.06 -15.69
N ALA A 218 -11.22 -17.57 -14.48
CA ALA A 218 -9.91 -17.64 -13.83
C ALA A 218 -10.05 -17.92 -12.34
N PHE A 219 -9.03 -18.57 -11.79
CA PHE A 219 -8.86 -18.75 -10.35
C PHE A 219 -7.48 -18.27 -9.94
N THR A 220 -7.42 -17.52 -8.87
CA THR A 220 -6.18 -17.03 -8.27
C THR A 220 -6.08 -17.51 -6.84
N LEU A 221 -4.93 -18.01 -6.47
CA LEU A 221 -4.57 -18.32 -5.09
C LEU A 221 -3.28 -17.59 -4.76
N GLY A 222 -3.25 -16.89 -3.63
CA GLY A 222 -2.05 -16.18 -3.22
C GLY A 222 -2.17 -15.59 -1.83
N GLY A 223 -1.18 -14.82 -1.46
CA GLY A 223 -1.07 -14.15 -0.18
C GLY A 223 0.34 -13.71 0.12
N GLY A 224 0.57 -13.23 1.33
CA GLY A 224 1.85 -12.70 1.73
C GLY A 224 2.10 -12.69 3.22
N GLN A 225 3.30 -12.26 3.57
CA GLN A 225 3.72 -12.09 4.94
C GLN A 225 4.55 -10.82 5.07
N ILE A 226 4.36 -10.09 6.16
CA ILE A 226 5.15 -8.91 6.52
C ILE A 226 5.72 -9.06 7.93
N ASN A 227 6.98 -8.68 8.08
CA ASN A 227 7.66 -8.52 9.35
C ASN A 227 8.12 -7.05 9.47
N ASN A 228 7.52 -6.32 10.41
CA ASN A 228 7.75 -4.90 10.61
C ASN A 228 8.05 -4.65 12.10
N PRO A 229 9.31 -4.76 12.49
CA PRO A 229 9.69 -4.68 13.92
C PRO A 229 9.50 -3.29 14.53
N GLY A 230 9.47 -2.24 13.73
CA GLY A 230 9.35 -0.86 14.21
C GLY A 230 8.07 -0.16 13.80
N ARG A 231 7.16 -0.86 13.14
CA ARG A 231 5.92 -0.31 12.56
C ARG A 231 6.18 0.75 11.49
N TYR A 232 7.21 0.54 10.68
CA TYR A 232 7.43 1.37 9.51
C TYR A 232 6.19 1.34 8.61
N LEU A 233 5.70 2.52 8.23
CA LEU A 233 4.59 2.70 7.29
C LEU A 233 3.38 1.77 7.53
N THR A 234 3.17 1.33 8.76
CA THR A 234 2.00 0.52 9.08
C THR A 234 0.76 1.38 8.94
N LEU A 235 -0.12 1.01 8.02
CA LEU A 235 -1.41 1.64 7.88
C LEU A 235 -2.23 1.38 9.14
N VAL A 236 -2.48 2.41 9.92
CA VAL A 236 -3.45 2.32 11.02
C VAL A 236 -4.85 2.31 10.42
N LEU A 237 -5.70 1.43 10.96
CA LEU A 237 -7.11 1.45 10.63
C LEU A 237 -7.68 2.84 10.90
N PRO A 238 -8.69 3.28 10.16
CA PRO A 238 -9.35 4.57 10.36
C PRO A 238 -10.19 4.56 11.65
N VAL A 239 -9.53 4.28 12.76
CA VAL A 239 -10.07 4.45 14.10
C VAL A 239 -10.03 5.94 14.42
N ASN A 240 -11.07 6.47 15.00
CA ASN A 240 -11.20 7.88 15.27
C ASN A 240 -9.95 8.46 15.96
N GLY A 241 -9.32 9.43 15.31
CA GLY A 241 -8.10 10.08 15.78
C GLY A 241 -6.82 9.24 15.78
N ALA A 242 -6.83 8.00 15.28
CA ALA A 242 -5.63 7.21 15.14
C ALA A 242 -4.75 7.73 13.99
N ASP A 243 -3.46 7.75 14.21
CA ASP A 243 -2.46 8.13 13.21
C ASP A 243 -1.22 7.21 13.26
N ALA A 244 -0.30 7.38 12.31
CA ALA A 244 0.91 6.57 12.24
C ALA A 244 1.90 6.84 13.37
N ILE A 245 1.80 7.99 14.03
CA ILE A 245 2.67 8.38 15.15
C ILE A 245 2.07 7.92 16.48
N SER A 246 0.83 8.29 16.75
CA SER A 246 0.15 8.02 18.02
C SER A 246 -0.42 6.59 18.10
N GLY A 247 -0.62 5.92 16.95
CA GLY A 247 -1.19 4.58 16.88
C GLY A 247 -2.66 4.54 17.32
N THR A 248 -3.07 3.38 17.79
CA THR A 248 -4.39 3.15 18.39
C THR A 248 -4.25 2.64 19.83
N PRO A 249 -5.30 2.65 20.63
CA PRO A 249 -5.26 2.06 21.97
C PRO A 249 -4.85 0.58 22.00
N TYR A 250 -4.99 -0.12 20.87
CA TYR A 250 -4.69 -1.55 20.74
C TYR A 250 -3.42 -1.84 19.94
N PHE A 251 -2.93 -0.84 19.24
CA PHE A 251 -1.69 -0.90 18.47
C PHE A 251 -0.76 0.17 19.02
N PRO A 252 0.15 -0.17 19.95
CA PRO A 252 0.92 0.80 20.70
C PRO A 252 1.59 1.86 19.82
N SER A 253 1.55 3.11 20.26
CA SER A 253 2.02 4.26 19.50
C SER A 253 3.53 4.36 19.38
N TYR A 254 4.27 3.86 20.35
CA TYR A 254 5.71 3.97 20.32
C TYR A 254 6.33 2.97 19.36
N PRO A 255 7.38 3.34 18.66
CA PRO A 255 8.18 2.44 17.88
C PRO A 255 8.68 1.26 18.71
N GLY A 256 8.83 0.08 18.12
CA GLY A 256 9.34 -1.12 18.80
C GLY A 256 8.30 -2.20 19.10
N ALA A 257 7.01 -1.85 19.09
CA ALA A 257 5.99 -2.89 19.08
C ALA A 257 5.97 -3.54 17.68
N PRO A 258 6.42 -4.78 17.53
CA PRO A 258 6.52 -5.41 16.22
C PRO A 258 5.12 -5.63 15.62
N PHE A 259 5.00 -5.35 14.34
CA PHE A 259 3.86 -5.75 13.55
C PHE A 259 4.25 -6.89 12.62
N LYS A 260 3.62 -8.04 12.79
CA LYS A 260 3.79 -9.20 11.92
C LYS A 260 2.43 -9.64 11.45
N ALA A 261 2.24 -9.71 10.15
CA ALA A 261 0.98 -10.13 9.56
C ALA A 261 1.21 -11.10 8.41
N TYR A 262 0.22 -11.96 8.17
CA TYR A 262 0.14 -12.81 6.99
C TYR A 262 -1.30 -12.83 6.49
N ASP A 263 -1.44 -13.12 5.22
CA ASP A 263 -2.73 -13.24 4.57
C ASP A 263 -2.72 -14.31 3.49
N GLY A 264 -3.93 -14.73 3.13
CA GLY A 264 -4.17 -15.63 2.02
C GLY A 264 -5.49 -15.29 1.35
N THR A 265 -5.52 -15.40 0.02
CA THR A 265 -6.65 -15.01 -0.81
C THR A 265 -6.92 -16.08 -1.87
N ALA A 266 -8.20 -16.43 -2.05
CA ALA A 266 -8.69 -17.29 -3.11
C ALA A 266 -9.75 -16.49 -3.91
N THR A 267 -9.47 -16.25 -5.20
CA THR A 267 -10.28 -15.40 -6.07
C THR A 267 -10.77 -16.19 -7.26
N TRP A 268 -12.06 -16.17 -7.50
CA TRP A 268 -12.70 -16.72 -8.67
C TRP A 268 -13.25 -15.60 -9.55
N ASP A 269 -12.91 -15.63 -10.85
CA ASP A 269 -13.39 -14.67 -11.85
C ASP A 269 -14.20 -15.37 -12.94
N TRP A 270 -15.34 -14.77 -13.29
CA TRP A 270 -16.06 -14.98 -14.51
C TRP A 270 -15.94 -13.73 -15.38
N MET A 271 -15.35 -13.90 -16.58
CA MET A 271 -14.99 -12.82 -17.50
C MET A 271 -15.70 -13.00 -18.84
N PRO A 272 -17.02 -12.71 -18.91
CA PRO A 272 -17.81 -12.95 -20.14
C PRO A 272 -17.41 -12.06 -21.31
N SER A 273 -16.71 -10.97 -21.05
CA SER A 273 -16.14 -10.07 -22.05
C SER A 273 -14.88 -9.38 -21.50
N GLN A 274 -14.14 -8.74 -22.40
CA GLN A 274 -12.99 -7.91 -22.01
C GLN A 274 -13.37 -6.68 -21.18
N PHE A 275 -14.64 -6.34 -21.11
CA PHE A 275 -15.16 -5.16 -20.42
C PHE A 275 -15.80 -5.48 -19.07
N ALA A 276 -16.06 -6.73 -18.75
CA ALA A 276 -16.79 -7.12 -17.55
C ALA A 276 -16.17 -8.32 -16.86
N THR A 277 -15.99 -8.21 -15.54
CA THR A 277 -15.54 -9.29 -14.67
C THR A 277 -16.45 -9.38 -13.46
N PHE A 278 -16.99 -10.56 -13.21
CA PHE A 278 -17.69 -10.91 -11.96
C PHE A 278 -16.73 -11.70 -11.09
N ARG A 279 -16.44 -11.17 -9.91
CA ARG A 279 -15.42 -11.72 -9.01
C ARG A 279 -16.03 -12.13 -7.69
N MET A 280 -15.68 -13.31 -7.24
CA MET A 280 -15.90 -13.78 -5.87
C MET A 280 -14.54 -14.02 -5.23
N GLU A 281 -14.32 -13.47 -4.06
CA GLU A 281 -13.04 -13.58 -3.35
C GLU A 281 -13.24 -13.91 -1.88
N PHE A 282 -12.52 -14.91 -1.42
CA PHE A 282 -12.34 -15.20 0.00
C PHE A 282 -10.94 -14.84 0.42
N GLY A 283 -10.83 -14.02 1.46
CA GLY A 283 -9.57 -13.61 2.07
C GLY A 283 -9.53 -13.90 3.56
N TYR A 284 -8.37 -14.29 4.05
CA TYR A 284 -8.08 -14.37 5.48
C TYR A 284 -6.81 -13.61 5.80
N ARG A 285 -6.86 -12.79 6.85
CA ARG A 285 -5.73 -11.98 7.32
C ARG A 285 -5.55 -12.19 8.81
N HIS A 286 -4.29 -12.20 9.25
CA HIS A 286 -3.94 -12.32 10.66
C HIS A 286 -2.74 -11.43 11.00
N ALA A 287 -2.81 -10.79 12.17
CA ALA A 287 -1.70 -10.03 12.73
C ALA A 287 -1.39 -10.48 14.16
N ASN A 288 -0.16 -10.27 14.61
CA ASN A 288 0.24 -10.58 15.98
C ASN A 288 -0.40 -9.64 17.03
N VAL A 289 -0.92 -8.49 16.57
CA VAL A 289 -1.63 -7.50 17.38
C VAL A 289 -3.08 -7.35 16.91
N PRO A 290 -4.01 -6.88 17.75
CA PRO A 290 -5.37 -6.55 17.32
C PRO A 290 -5.34 -5.39 16.32
N TYR A 291 -5.57 -5.70 15.04
CA TYR A 291 -5.42 -4.74 13.94
C TYR A 291 -6.67 -4.66 13.06
N TRP A 292 -7.35 -5.79 12.83
CA TRP A 292 -8.50 -5.86 11.93
C TRP A 292 -9.80 -5.51 12.63
N SER A 293 -10.72 -4.83 11.95
CA SER A 293 -12.03 -4.49 12.50
C SER A 293 -12.85 -5.77 12.80
N GLY A 294 -13.41 -5.82 14.01
CA GLY A 294 -14.38 -6.83 14.42
C GLY A 294 -15.83 -6.39 14.18
N ARG A 295 -16.78 -7.22 14.60
CA ARG A 295 -18.22 -6.98 14.42
C ARG A 295 -18.74 -5.74 15.15
N GLY A 296 -18.09 -5.36 16.25
CA GLY A 296 -18.42 -4.15 17.03
C GLY A 296 -18.05 -2.84 16.34
N GLY A 297 -17.27 -2.93 15.25
CA GLY A 297 -16.88 -1.77 14.45
C GLY A 297 -15.76 -0.94 15.05
N ILE A 298 -15.36 0.08 14.30
CA ILE A 298 -14.26 1.00 14.63
C ILE A 298 -14.71 2.48 14.61
N THR A 299 -15.98 2.72 14.37
CA THR A 299 -16.57 4.06 14.40
C THR A 299 -17.19 4.30 15.77
N PRO A 300 -16.81 5.37 16.49
CA PRO A 300 -17.39 5.67 17.78
C PRO A 300 -18.86 6.10 17.67
N PRO A 301 -19.61 6.05 18.76
CA PRO A 301 -20.95 6.63 18.79
C PRO A 301 -20.94 8.09 18.30
N LEU A 302 -21.98 8.50 17.58
CA LEU A 302 -22.10 9.79 16.90
C LEU A 302 -21.11 10.02 15.75
N GLY A 303 -20.36 9.00 15.34
CA GLY A 303 -19.45 9.06 14.19
C GLY A 303 -18.04 9.57 14.52
N ASN A 304 -17.22 9.69 13.48
CA ASN A 304 -15.85 10.19 13.60
C ASN A 304 -15.86 11.70 13.86
N ASN A 305 -15.43 12.11 15.02
CA ASN A 305 -15.38 13.49 15.46
C ASN A 305 -13.97 14.10 15.47
N GLY A 306 -12.96 13.34 15.03
CA GLY A 306 -11.54 13.77 14.99
C GLY A 306 -10.77 13.60 16.30
N TYR A 307 -11.41 13.14 17.38
CA TYR A 307 -10.69 12.84 18.61
C TYR A 307 -10.00 11.47 18.54
N PRO A 308 -8.83 11.30 19.17
CA PRO A 308 -8.25 9.99 19.38
C PRO A 308 -9.23 9.03 20.06
N ALA A 309 -9.18 7.76 19.71
CA ALA A 309 -10.12 6.75 20.22
C ALA A 309 -10.19 6.71 21.76
N GLN A 310 -9.05 6.91 22.44
CA GLN A 310 -8.99 6.99 23.91
C GLN A 310 -9.67 8.22 24.50
N PHE A 311 -10.05 9.20 23.68
CA PHE A 311 -10.72 10.43 24.14
C PHE A 311 -12.20 10.46 23.82
N VAL A 312 -12.81 9.31 23.54
CA VAL A 312 -14.24 9.21 23.24
C VAL A 312 -14.94 8.30 24.24
N CYS A 313 -16.06 8.79 24.77
CA CYS A 313 -16.91 8.04 25.67
C CYS A 313 -17.95 7.20 24.94
N ASN A 314 -18.55 6.21 25.61
CA ASN A 314 -19.56 5.33 25.02
C ASN A 314 -20.84 6.04 24.57
N ASP A 315 -21.08 7.25 25.02
CA ASP A 315 -22.17 8.13 24.58
C ASP A 315 -21.77 9.08 23.43
N GLY A 316 -20.52 8.97 22.97
CA GLY A 316 -19.96 9.81 21.92
C GLY A 316 -19.42 11.16 22.39
N SER A 317 -19.52 11.48 23.69
CA SER A 317 -18.93 12.68 24.25
C SER A 317 -17.40 12.58 24.33
N PRO A 318 -16.67 13.72 24.27
CA PRO A 318 -15.23 13.70 24.46
C PRO A 318 -14.86 13.40 25.91
N SER A 319 -13.83 12.56 26.10
CA SER A 319 -13.18 12.37 27.40
C SER A 319 -12.16 13.49 27.62
N PRO A 320 -12.22 14.24 28.73
CA PRO A 320 -11.35 15.38 28.96
C PRO A 320 -9.86 15.00 29.11
N ASP A 321 -9.58 13.81 29.61
CA ASP A 321 -8.24 13.34 29.97
C ASP A 321 -7.83 12.02 29.30
N GLY A 322 -8.71 11.45 28.43
CA GLY A 322 -8.49 10.16 27.81
C GLY A 322 -8.63 8.96 28.73
N THR A 323 -8.97 9.16 30.00
CA THR A 323 -9.07 8.09 30.99
C THR A 323 -10.41 8.03 31.69
N THR A 324 -11.15 9.12 31.70
CA THR A 324 -12.41 9.24 32.43
C THR A 324 -13.57 9.57 31.53
N CYS A 325 -14.66 8.83 31.67
CA CYS A 325 -15.94 9.06 31.03
C CYS A 325 -17.10 8.89 32.01
N GLY A 326 -16.81 9.03 33.30
CA GLY A 326 -17.83 8.83 34.33
C GLY A 326 -18.50 7.45 34.22
N PRO A 327 -19.81 7.36 34.50
CA PRO A 327 -20.52 6.08 34.50
C PRO A 327 -20.69 5.45 33.10
N VAL A 328 -20.57 6.22 32.02
CA VAL A 328 -20.75 5.70 30.65
C VAL A 328 -19.52 4.92 30.13
N GLY A 329 -18.35 5.18 30.72
CA GLY A 329 -17.11 4.50 30.35
C GLY A 329 -16.53 4.94 29.00
N LEU A 330 -15.25 4.61 28.80
CA LEU A 330 -14.55 4.88 27.53
C LEU A 330 -15.05 3.97 26.42
N TRP A 331 -15.26 4.55 25.24
CA TRP A 331 -15.48 3.77 24.03
C TRP A 331 -14.18 3.09 23.57
N ARG A 332 -14.32 1.89 23.06
CA ARG A 332 -13.19 1.15 22.50
C ARG A 332 -13.60 0.52 21.17
N PRO A 333 -12.80 0.70 20.10
CA PRO A 333 -13.04 0.01 18.83
C PRO A 333 -12.86 -1.51 19.02
N ASP A 334 -13.68 -2.29 18.32
CA ASP A 334 -13.54 -3.75 18.30
C ASP A 334 -12.46 -4.14 17.27
N LEU A 335 -11.24 -4.31 17.74
CA LEU A 335 -10.13 -4.77 16.92
C LEU A 335 -9.81 -6.23 17.20
N ARG A 336 -9.53 -6.99 16.14
CA ARG A 336 -9.24 -8.43 16.15
C ARG A 336 -7.87 -8.71 15.54
N LYS A 337 -7.26 -9.82 15.94
CA LYS A 337 -6.01 -10.31 15.34
C LYS A 337 -6.24 -10.94 13.98
N GLY A 338 -7.40 -11.52 13.73
CA GLY A 338 -7.74 -12.16 12.47
C GLY A 338 -9.04 -11.63 11.88
N GLN A 339 -9.10 -11.64 10.56
CA GLN A 339 -10.29 -11.26 9.79
C GLN A 339 -10.46 -12.23 8.63
N ALA A 340 -11.65 -12.77 8.47
CA ALA A 340 -12.08 -13.46 7.27
C ALA A 340 -13.06 -12.55 6.50
N LEU A 341 -12.91 -12.50 5.19
CA LEU A 341 -13.72 -11.67 4.32
C LEU A 341 -14.18 -12.48 3.11
N LEU A 342 -15.46 -12.38 2.77
CA LEU A 342 -16.01 -12.85 1.51
C LEU A 342 -16.54 -11.64 0.74
N SER A 343 -16.04 -11.44 -0.46
CA SER A 343 -16.37 -10.30 -1.30
C SER A 343 -16.94 -10.76 -2.62
N PHE A 344 -17.94 -10.02 -3.12
CA PHE A 344 -18.47 -10.14 -4.46
C PHE A 344 -18.34 -8.80 -5.14
N SER A 345 -17.81 -8.77 -6.35
CA SER A 345 -17.65 -7.54 -7.11
C SER A 345 -18.02 -7.74 -8.58
N VAL A 346 -18.53 -6.67 -9.16
CA VAL A 346 -18.71 -6.52 -10.61
C VAL A 346 -17.80 -5.37 -11.03
N MET A 347 -16.88 -5.67 -11.92
CA MET A 347 -15.93 -4.70 -12.42
C MET A 347 -16.21 -4.47 -13.91
N VAL A 348 -16.29 -3.19 -14.27
CA VAL A 348 -16.54 -2.77 -15.67
C VAL A 348 -15.40 -1.85 -16.09
N LYS A 349 -14.81 -2.12 -17.24
CA LYS A 349 -13.79 -1.30 -17.89
C LYS A 349 -14.38 -0.71 -19.18
N LEU A 350 -14.39 0.61 -19.26
CA LEU A 350 -14.89 1.36 -20.42
C LEU A 350 -13.74 1.77 -21.33
#